data_5c3c60e7319c5408d8a110f0e0a42fbe
#
_entry.id   5c3c60e7319c5408d8a110f0e0a42fbe
#
_cell.length_a   1.000
_cell.length_b   1.000
_cell.length_c   1.000
_cell.angle_alpha   90.00
_cell.angle_beta   90.00
_cell.angle_gamma   90.00
#
_symmetry.space_group_name_H-M   'P 1'
#
loop_
_entity.id
_entity.type
_entity.pdbx_description
1 polymer ?
#
loop_
_entity_poly.entity_id
_entity_poly.type
_entity_poly.pdbx_seq_one_letter_code
_entity_poly.pdbx_strand_id
1 'polypeptide(L)'
;MSTQDQQQESGFTLIEVMVVVAIIGILVAVAVPQYQDYIARSRIVEGMNLSSSAKLAVTEAFASRGTVPMDDATQGSFTFVPTRSVKLIEITPSGAIAIDFQNNVAPENKNTLHLIPTNDPDANVPKAIDLSKPEGSTWAGGWSCRSSETNLLSQLLPSECRITK
;
A
#
# COMPACT_ATOMS: atom_id res chain seq x y z
N MET A 1 -28.07 -39.02 58.94
CA MET A 1 -27.06 -39.73 58.14
C MET A 1 -26.91 -38.96 56.83
N SER A 2 -25.90 -38.06 56.77
CA SER A 2 -25.73 -37.15 55.65
C SER A 2 -24.70 -37.79 54.71
N THR A 3 -25.16 -38.25 53.53
CA THR A 3 -24.29 -38.69 52.45
C THR A 3 -23.70 -37.48 51.74
N GLN A 4 -22.43 -37.23 51.99
CA GLN A 4 -21.66 -36.25 51.22
C GLN A 4 -21.39 -36.83 49.81
N ASP A 5 -22.06 -36.27 48.83
CA ASP A 5 -21.75 -36.49 47.41
C ASP A 5 -20.34 -35.95 47.12
N GLN A 6 -19.39 -36.87 47.00
CA GLN A 6 -18.04 -36.53 46.55
C GLN A 6 -18.10 -36.20 45.06
N GLN A 7 -18.20 -34.94 44.67
CA GLN A 7 -18.01 -34.51 43.30
C GLN A 7 -16.57 -34.82 42.88
N GLN A 8 -16.39 -35.81 42.02
CA GLN A 8 -15.12 -36.11 41.37
C GLN A 8 -14.76 -34.97 40.43
N GLU A 9 -13.85 -34.11 40.85
CA GLU A 9 -13.22 -33.14 39.99
C GLU A 9 -12.29 -33.88 39.02
N SER A 10 -12.70 -33.96 37.73
CA SER A 10 -11.85 -34.50 36.68
C SER A 10 -10.85 -33.43 36.25
N GLY A 11 -9.59 -33.59 36.62
CA GLY A 11 -8.52 -32.74 36.19
C GLY A 11 -8.07 -33.07 34.73
N PHE A 12 -7.60 -32.04 33.99
CA PHE A 12 -7.00 -32.23 32.67
C PHE A 12 -5.70 -33.05 32.74
N THR A 13 -5.53 -33.94 31.77
CA THR A 13 -4.27 -34.71 31.66
C THR A 13 -3.20 -33.87 31.00
N LEU A 14 -1.95 -34.11 31.36
CA LEU A 14 -0.79 -33.38 30.78
C LEU A 14 -0.74 -33.56 29.26
N ILE A 15 -1.08 -34.76 28.75
CA ILE A 15 -1.07 -35.05 27.31
C ILE A 15 -2.15 -34.26 26.55
N GLU A 16 -3.33 -34.03 27.13
CA GLU A 16 -4.37 -33.21 26.50
C GLU A 16 -3.89 -31.79 26.27
N VAL A 17 -3.21 -31.20 27.26
CA VAL A 17 -2.65 -29.84 27.13
C VAL A 17 -1.49 -29.84 26.10
N MET A 18 -0.62 -30.86 26.10
CA MET A 18 0.49 -30.95 25.14
C MET A 18 -0.01 -31.02 23.68
N VAL A 19 -1.06 -31.82 23.42
CA VAL A 19 -1.64 -31.92 22.06
C VAL A 19 -2.25 -30.59 21.62
N VAL A 20 -2.96 -29.89 22.51
CA VAL A 20 -3.56 -28.59 22.20
C VAL A 20 -2.50 -27.56 21.83
N VAL A 21 -1.43 -27.42 22.65
CA VAL A 21 -0.37 -26.45 22.33
C VAL A 21 0.40 -26.79 21.06
N ALA A 22 0.57 -28.10 20.75
CA ALA A 22 1.19 -28.53 19.50
C ALA A 22 0.34 -28.11 18.28
N ILE A 23 -0.97 -28.29 18.34
CA ILE A 23 -1.88 -27.88 17.25
C ILE A 23 -1.88 -26.36 17.09
N ILE A 24 -1.98 -25.61 18.20
CA ILE A 24 -1.92 -24.14 18.18
C ILE A 24 -0.58 -23.68 17.59
N GLY A 25 0.54 -24.32 17.94
CA GLY A 25 1.86 -23.98 17.40
C GLY A 25 1.92 -24.10 15.87
N ILE A 26 1.34 -25.14 15.30
CA ILE A 26 1.26 -25.34 13.84
C ILE A 26 0.38 -24.26 13.18
N LEU A 27 -0.80 -23.99 13.75
CA LEU A 27 -1.70 -22.95 13.22
C LEU A 27 -1.07 -21.57 13.24
N VAL A 28 -0.42 -21.19 14.32
CA VAL A 28 0.26 -19.89 14.48
C VAL A 28 1.41 -19.76 13.48
N ALA A 29 2.18 -20.82 13.24
CA ALA A 29 3.29 -20.78 12.28
C ALA A 29 2.86 -20.38 10.86
N VAL A 30 1.64 -20.73 10.45
CA VAL A 30 1.06 -20.35 9.15
C VAL A 30 0.34 -19.01 9.21
N ALA A 31 -0.36 -18.73 10.31
CA ALA A 31 -1.21 -17.53 10.44
C ALA A 31 -0.39 -16.23 10.56
N VAL A 32 0.73 -16.25 11.30
CA VAL A 32 1.51 -15.03 11.58
C VAL A 32 2.06 -14.36 10.31
N PRO A 33 2.74 -15.06 9.37
CA PRO A 33 3.22 -14.41 8.15
C PRO A 33 2.08 -13.82 7.30
N GLN A 34 0.96 -14.50 7.19
CA GLN A 34 -0.20 -14.00 6.44
C GLN A 34 -0.79 -12.72 7.08
N TYR A 35 -0.82 -12.66 8.40
CA TYR A 35 -1.27 -11.48 9.14
C TYR A 35 -0.31 -10.30 8.93
N GLN A 36 0.99 -10.53 8.91
CA GLN A 36 1.99 -9.48 8.64
C GLN A 36 1.83 -8.88 7.24
N ASP A 37 1.64 -9.72 6.21
CA ASP A 37 1.38 -9.27 4.84
C ASP A 37 0.07 -8.48 4.74
N TYR A 38 -0.97 -8.89 5.44
CA TYR A 38 -2.23 -8.17 5.49
C TYR A 38 -2.07 -6.76 6.09
N ILE A 39 -1.36 -6.64 7.22
CA ILE A 39 -1.08 -5.35 7.85
C ILE A 39 -0.22 -4.46 6.95
N ALA A 40 0.82 -5.00 6.31
CA ALA A 40 1.66 -4.24 5.39
C ALA A 40 0.83 -3.71 4.20
N ARG A 41 -0.04 -4.53 3.62
CA ARG A 41 -0.95 -4.12 2.54
C ARG A 41 -1.93 -3.03 2.97
N SER A 42 -2.48 -3.11 4.18
CA SER A 42 -3.34 -2.06 4.74
C SER A 42 -2.61 -0.71 4.84
N ARG A 43 -1.34 -0.72 5.22
CA ARG A 43 -0.51 0.50 5.28
C ARG A 43 -0.18 1.07 3.89
N ILE A 44 -0.06 0.21 2.87
CA ILE A 44 0.11 0.68 1.50
C ILE A 44 -1.15 1.39 1.01
N VAL A 45 -2.34 0.85 1.30
CA VAL A 45 -3.62 1.52 1.00
C VAL A 45 -3.73 2.86 1.75
N GLU A 46 -3.26 2.94 3.00
CA GLU A 46 -3.15 4.21 3.74
C GLU A 46 -2.31 5.24 2.97
N GLY A 47 -1.13 4.84 2.47
CA GLY A 47 -0.26 5.71 1.65
C GLY A 47 -0.92 6.18 0.36
N MET A 48 -1.66 5.31 -0.31
CA MET A 48 -2.45 5.67 -1.50
C MET A 48 -3.55 6.70 -1.17
N ASN A 49 -4.21 6.57 -0.02
CA ASN A 49 -5.21 7.55 0.43
C ASN A 49 -4.56 8.90 0.75
N LEU A 50 -3.40 8.91 1.42
CA LEU A 50 -2.64 10.12 1.72
C LEU A 50 -2.15 10.84 0.45
N SER A 51 -1.92 10.12 -0.64
CA SER A 51 -1.52 10.71 -1.92
C SER A 51 -2.66 11.44 -2.67
N SER A 52 -3.89 11.39 -2.16
CA SER A 52 -5.03 12.05 -2.81
C SER A 52 -4.87 13.58 -2.90
N SER A 53 -4.24 14.19 -1.91
CA SER A 53 -3.89 15.62 -1.93
C SER A 53 -2.85 15.96 -2.99
N ALA A 54 -1.86 15.07 -3.20
CA ALA A 54 -0.88 15.22 -4.28
C ALA A 54 -1.54 15.09 -5.66
N LYS A 55 -2.45 14.12 -5.84
CA LYS A 55 -3.23 13.98 -7.08
C LYS A 55 -4.04 15.24 -7.37
N LEU A 56 -4.70 15.80 -6.36
CA LEU A 56 -5.46 17.04 -6.51
C LEU A 56 -4.55 18.20 -6.93
N ALA A 57 -3.39 18.37 -6.26
CA ALA A 57 -2.43 19.42 -6.59
C ALA A 57 -1.93 19.33 -8.05
N VAL A 58 -1.60 18.11 -8.52
CA VAL A 58 -1.21 17.87 -9.92
C VAL A 58 -2.35 18.21 -10.88
N THR A 59 -3.58 17.78 -10.55
CA THR A 59 -4.75 18.03 -11.42
C THR A 59 -5.06 19.52 -11.52
N GLU A 60 -5.00 20.27 -10.43
CA GLU A 60 -5.21 21.72 -10.40
C GLU A 60 -4.08 22.45 -11.12
N ALA A 61 -2.82 22.07 -10.91
CA ALA A 61 -1.67 22.64 -11.60
C ALA A 61 -1.78 22.44 -13.11
N PHE A 62 -2.11 21.22 -13.53
CA PHE A 62 -2.31 20.90 -14.95
C PHE A 62 -3.48 21.69 -15.57
N ALA A 63 -4.61 21.79 -14.87
CA ALA A 63 -5.76 22.55 -15.34
C ALA A 63 -5.47 24.05 -15.51
N SER A 64 -4.61 24.62 -14.65
CA SER A 64 -4.29 26.04 -14.63
C SER A 64 -3.10 26.44 -15.52
N ARG A 65 -2.10 25.56 -15.66
CA ARG A 65 -0.82 25.87 -16.32
C ARG A 65 -0.56 25.02 -17.56
N GLY A 66 -1.35 23.96 -17.80
CA GLY A 66 -1.14 23.03 -18.89
C GLY A 66 0.09 22.12 -18.68
N THR A 67 0.79 21.83 -19.77
CA THR A 67 1.96 20.95 -19.78
C THR A 67 3.21 21.69 -19.32
N VAL A 68 3.55 21.52 -18.05
CA VAL A 68 4.73 22.07 -17.37
C VAL A 68 5.29 21.04 -16.40
N PRO A 69 6.57 21.15 -15.95
CA PRO A 69 7.08 20.29 -14.90
C PRO A 69 6.19 20.40 -13.64
N MET A 70 5.65 19.26 -13.18
CA MET A 70 4.62 19.25 -12.13
C MET A 70 5.20 19.44 -10.72
N ASP A 71 6.42 19.03 -10.48
CA ASP A 71 7.15 19.31 -9.23
C ASP A 71 7.25 20.82 -8.95
N ASP A 72 7.64 21.62 -9.94
CA ASP A 72 7.67 23.08 -9.84
C ASP A 72 6.25 23.67 -9.82
N ALA A 73 5.34 23.14 -10.62
CA ALA A 73 3.97 23.66 -10.73
C ALA A 73 3.15 23.46 -9.45
N THR A 74 3.44 22.43 -8.69
CA THR A 74 2.76 22.10 -7.42
C THR A 74 3.49 22.66 -6.19
N GLN A 75 4.63 23.33 -6.38
CA GLN A 75 5.40 23.91 -5.27
C GLN A 75 4.55 24.88 -4.46
N GLY A 76 4.45 24.65 -3.16
CA GLY A 76 3.65 25.45 -2.23
C GLY A 76 2.16 25.03 -2.15
N SER A 77 1.62 24.24 -3.10
CA SER A 77 0.25 23.71 -3.03
C SER A 77 0.18 22.31 -2.42
N PHE A 78 1.30 21.56 -2.46
CA PHE A 78 1.42 20.26 -1.82
C PHE A 78 2.60 20.24 -0.85
N THR A 79 2.35 19.74 0.36
CA THR A 79 3.38 19.49 1.38
C THR A 79 3.01 18.21 2.11
N PHE A 80 3.95 17.28 2.25
CA PHE A 80 3.75 16.03 2.95
C PHE A 80 4.47 16.02 4.29
N VAL A 81 3.80 15.55 5.33
CA VAL A 81 4.39 15.29 6.65
C VAL A 81 4.53 13.80 6.84
N PRO A 82 5.74 13.25 7.07
CA PRO A 82 5.96 11.83 7.27
C PRO A 82 5.06 11.23 8.36
N THR A 83 4.57 10.02 8.11
CA THR A 83 3.76 9.25 9.05
C THR A 83 4.52 8.01 9.53
N ARG A 84 3.86 7.20 10.38
CA ARG A 84 4.42 5.91 10.82
C ARG A 84 4.55 4.91 9.66
N SER A 85 3.74 5.03 8.62
CA SER A 85 3.69 4.10 7.49
C SER A 85 4.37 4.65 6.24
N VAL A 86 4.28 5.96 6.01
CA VAL A 86 4.77 6.65 4.81
C VAL A 86 5.93 7.58 5.17
N LYS A 87 7.06 7.39 4.51
CA LYS A 87 8.27 8.18 4.69
C LYS A 87 8.22 9.50 3.92
N LEU A 88 7.77 9.42 2.65
CA LEU A 88 7.74 10.57 1.74
C LEU A 88 6.65 10.36 0.69
N ILE A 89 6.01 11.45 0.27
CA ILE A 89 5.22 11.52 -0.96
C ILE A 89 5.76 12.67 -1.77
N GLU A 90 6.17 12.37 -2.99
CA GLU A 90 6.85 13.30 -3.89
C GLU A 90 6.14 13.33 -5.25
N ILE A 91 6.02 14.54 -5.82
CA ILE A 91 5.49 14.73 -7.18
C ILE A 91 6.68 14.88 -8.10
N THR A 92 6.77 14.04 -9.12
CA THR A 92 7.84 14.09 -10.11
C THR A 92 7.56 15.13 -11.19
N PRO A 93 8.57 15.58 -11.96
CA PRO A 93 8.37 16.51 -13.07
C PRO A 93 7.33 16.02 -14.09
N SER A 94 7.26 14.71 -14.34
CA SER A 94 6.28 14.10 -15.24
C SER A 94 4.85 14.08 -14.69
N GLY A 95 4.65 14.47 -13.42
CA GLY A 95 3.36 14.42 -12.73
C GLY A 95 3.08 13.07 -12.05
N ALA A 96 3.96 12.09 -12.15
CA ALA A 96 3.82 10.86 -11.37
C ALA A 96 4.05 11.15 -9.87
N ILE A 97 3.38 10.40 -9.00
CA ILE A 97 3.50 10.54 -7.56
C ILE A 97 4.23 9.32 -7.02
N ALA A 98 5.40 9.54 -6.45
CA ALA A 98 6.17 8.52 -5.75
C ALA A 98 5.79 8.51 -4.27
N ILE A 99 5.46 7.34 -3.75
CA ILE A 99 5.11 7.11 -2.33
C ILE A 99 6.14 6.17 -1.76
N ASP A 100 7.01 6.69 -0.90
CA ASP A 100 8.01 5.89 -0.18
C ASP A 100 7.47 5.48 1.18
N PHE A 101 7.49 4.18 1.43
CA PHE A 101 7.05 3.60 2.68
C PHE A 101 8.19 3.44 3.67
N GLN A 102 7.86 3.43 4.96
CA GLN A 102 8.80 3.17 6.04
C GLN A 102 9.27 1.70 6.03
N ASN A 103 10.45 1.43 6.62
CA ASN A 103 11.03 0.09 6.68
C ASN A 103 10.19 -0.94 7.47
N ASN A 104 9.24 -0.46 8.29
CA ASN A 104 8.26 -1.29 8.99
C ASN A 104 7.08 -1.73 8.11
N VAL A 105 7.00 -1.26 6.87
CA VAL A 105 5.98 -1.63 5.87
C VAL A 105 6.60 -2.48 4.76
N ALA A 106 7.73 -2.04 4.21
CA ALA A 106 8.41 -2.72 3.14
C ALA A 106 9.94 -2.58 3.30
N PRO A 107 10.74 -3.55 2.83
CA PRO A 107 12.19 -3.49 2.91
C PRO A 107 12.75 -2.29 2.14
N GLU A 108 13.83 -1.72 2.61
CA GLU A 108 14.57 -0.67 1.90
C GLU A 108 14.93 -1.13 0.47
N ASN A 109 14.86 -0.21 -0.49
CA ASN A 109 15.00 -0.46 -1.94
C ASN A 109 13.84 -1.27 -2.60
N LYS A 110 12.79 -1.64 -1.85
CA LYS A 110 11.55 -2.25 -2.34
C LYS A 110 10.34 -1.65 -1.63
N ASN A 111 10.33 -0.34 -1.48
CA ASN A 111 9.39 0.39 -0.63
C ASN A 111 8.71 1.57 -1.35
N THR A 112 8.86 1.69 -2.67
CA THR A 112 8.25 2.79 -3.44
C THR A 112 7.10 2.29 -4.32
N LEU A 113 5.97 2.97 -4.23
CA LEU A 113 4.81 2.83 -5.11
C LEU A 113 4.70 4.08 -5.99
N HIS A 114 4.60 3.89 -7.30
CA HIS A 114 4.33 4.99 -8.23
C HIS A 114 2.88 5.02 -8.67
N LEU A 115 2.26 6.19 -8.56
CA LEU A 115 0.97 6.50 -9.17
C LEU A 115 1.25 7.32 -10.43
N ILE A 116 0.84 6.81 -11.57
CA ILE A 116 1.13 7.43 -12.86
C ILE A 116 -0.12 8.06 -13.47
N PRO A 117 -0.02 9.28 -14.05
CA PRO A 117 -1.08 9.82 -14.88
C PRO A 117 -1.21 8.98 -16.17
N THR A 118 -2.45 8.65 -16.54
CA THR A 118 -2.74 7.81 -17.73
C THR A 118 -4.15 8.07 -18.23
N ASN A 119 -4.40 7.79 -19.50
CA ASN A 119 -5.76 7.80 -20.09
C ASN A 119 -6.42 6.41 -20.06
N ASP A 120 -5.69 5.37 -19.71
CA ASP A 120 -6.19 4.00 -19.60
C ASP A 120 -5.83 3.38 -18.22
N PRO A 121 -6.52 3.81 -17.15
CA PRO A 121 -6.21 3.37 -15.78
C PRO A 121 -6.50 1.88 -15.56
N ASP A 122 -7.36 1.27 -16.36
CA ASP A 122 -7.76 -0.13 -16.21
C ASP A 122 -6.87 -1.11 -16.99
N ALA A 123 -6.00 -0.59 -17.89
CA ALA A 123 -5.04 -1.43 -18.59
C ALA A 123 -4.16 -2.21 -17.62
N ASN A 124 -3.79 -3.44 -17.98
CA ASN A 124 -2.87 -4.25 -17.16
C ASN A 124 -1.49 -3.58 -17.02
N VAL A 125 -1.02 -2.97 -18.11
CA VAL A 125 0.19 -2.14 -18.13
C VAL A 125 -0.17 -0.80 -18.76
N PRO A 126 -0.70 0.16 -17.98
CA PRO A 126 -1.09 1.46 -18.51
C PRO A 126 0.12 2.25 -18.97
N LYS A 127 -0.05 2.99 -20.06
CA LYS A 127 0.97 3.89 -20.55
C LYS A 127 0.98 5.14 -19.68
N ALA A 128 2.12 5.42 -19.02
CA ALA A 128 2.32 6.66 -18.31
C ALA A 128 2.32 7.84 -19.28
N ILE A 129 1.68 8.93 -18.90
CA ILE A 129 1.67 10.20 -19.63
C ILE A 129 2.59 11.17 -18.89
N ASP A 130 3.52 11.77 -19.61
CA ASP A 130 4.42 12.79 -19.09
C ASP A 130 3.76 14.17 -19.22
N LEU A 131 3.29 14.71 -18.11
CA LEU A 131 2.58 16.00 -18.06
C LEU A 131 3.52 17.20 -18.27
N SER A 132 4.83 17.02 -18.23
CA SER A 132 5.80 18.07 -18.54
C SER A 132 5.99 18.32 -20.03
N LYS A 133 5.48 17.42 -20.87
CA LYS A 133 5.67 17.45 -22.32
C LYS A 133 4.37 17.74 -23.08
N PRO A 134 4.46 18.23 -24.34
CA PRO A 134 3.28 18.53 -25.15
C PRO A 134 2.30 17.35 -25.31
N GLU A 135 2.81 16.11 -25.33
CA GLU A 135 2.00 14.89 -25.40
C GLU A 135 1.08 14.74 -24.17
N GLY A 136 1.46 15.34 -23.05
CA GLY A 136 0.67 15.36 -21.81
C GLY A 136 -0.64 16.13 -21.94
N SER A 137 -0.76 17.04 -22.93
CA SER A 137 -1.97 17.86 -23.13
C SER A 137 -3.25 17.04 -23.36
N THR A 138 -3.12 15.78 -23.72
CA THR A 138 -4.25 14.85 -23.93
C THR A 138 -4.70 14.12 -22.67
N TRP A 139 -4.08 14.37 -21.52
CA TRP A 139 -4.43 13.69 -20.27
C TRP A 139 -5.86 14.02 -19.82
N ALA A 140 -6.64 12.99 -19.58
CA ALA A 140 -8.04 13.09 -19.18
C ALA A 140 -8.28 13.04 -17.65
N GLY A 141 -7.22 13.11 -16.83
CA GLY A 141 -7.32 13.07 -15.37
C GLY A 141 -7.27 11.66 -14.76
N GLY A 142 -7.00 10.63 -15.54
CA GLY A 142 -6.91 9.24 -15.06
C GLY A 142 -5.60 8.97 -14.32
N TRP A 143 -5.66 8.06 -13.33
CA TRP A 143 -4.52 7.63 -12.52
C TRP A 143 -4.45 6.11 -12.44
N SER A 144 -3.26 5.54 -12.45
CA SER A 144 -3.04 4.13 -12.19
C SER A 144 -1.88 3.91 -11.23
N CYS A 145 -1.99 2.89 -10.38
CA CYS A 145 -0.90 2.38 -9.56
C CYS A 145 -0.16 1.20 -10.19
N ARG A 146 -0.60 0.73 -11.37
CA ARG A 146 0.09 -0.31 -12.16
C ARG A 146 1.22 0.34 -12.94
N SER A 147 2.37 0.54 -12.29
CA SER A 147 3.54 1.17 -12.90
C SER A 147 4.72 0.21 -12.88
N SER A 148 5.47 0.18 -14.00
CA SER A 148 6.75 -0.55 -14.07
C SER A 148 7.83 0.07 -13.19
N GLU A 149 7.67 1.31 -12.77
CA GLU A 149 8.58 2.02 -11.86
C GLU A 149 8.37 1.63 -10.39
N THR A 150 7.20 1.05 -10.07
CA THR A 150 6.91 0.53 -8.73
C THR A 150 7.85 -0.62 -8.38
N ASN A 151 8.58 -0.49 -7.28
CA ASN A 151 9.52 -1.51 -6.81
C ASN A 151 9.02 -2.32 -5.62
N LEU A 152 7.81 -2.03 -5.11
CA LEU A 152 7.17 -2.80 -4.05
C LEU A 152 7.00 -4.27 -4.44
N LEU A 153 7.14 -5.15 -3.45
CA LEU A 153 6.87 -6.58 -3.64
C LEU A 153 5.40 -6.80 -4.06
N SER A 154 5.18 -7.59 -5.10
CA SER A 154 3.84 -7.83 -5.67
C SER A 154 2.84 -8.39 -4.66
N GLN A 155 3.32 -9.19 -3.67
CA GLN A 155 2.49 -9.73 -2.59
C GLN A 155 1.94 -8.65 -1.64
N LEU A 156 2.64 -7.52 -1.52
CA LEU A 156 2.23 -6.40 -0.68
C LEU A 156 1.28 -5.44 -1.41
N LEU A 157 1.32 -5.42 -2.75
CA LEU A 157 0.45 -4.56 -3.54
C LEU A 157 -1.03 -4.97 -3.42
N PRO A 158 -1.95 -4.00 -3.33
CA PRO A 158 -3.38 -4.23 -3.55
C PRO A 158 -3.63 -4.90 -4.92
N SER A 159 -4.73 -5.61 -5.04
CA SER A 159 -5.07 -6.36 -6.27
C SER A 159 -5.11 -5.48 -7.52
N GLU A 160 -5.66 -4.27 -7.36
CA GLU A 160 -5.79 -3.27 -8.43
C GLU A 160 -4.46 -2.70 -8.93
N CYS A 161 -3.40 -2.78 -8.12
CA CYS A 161 -2.06 -2.26 -8.46
C CYS A 161 -1.11 -3.35 -9.02
N ARG A 162 -1.56 -4.60 -9.09
CA ARG A 162 -0.73 -5.69 -9.60
C ARG A 162 -0.78 -5.75 -11.13
N ILE A 163 0.40 -5.85 -11.73
CA ILE A 163 0.52 -6.18 -13.15
C ILE A 163 0.44 -7.70 -13.27
N THR A 164 -0.57 -8.20 -13.98
CA THR A 164 -0.72 -9.64 -14.28
C THR A 164 0.13 -9.98 -15.49
N LYS A 165 0.90 -11.06 -15.37
CA LYS A 165 1.73 -11.58 -16.48
C LYS A 165 0.88 -12.41 -17.43
#